data_05fa5cafcd90ed8cd85846b7619a5e3f
#
_entry.id   05fa5cafcd90ed8cd85846b7619a5e3f
#
_cell.length_a   1.000
_cell.length_b   1.000
_cell.length_c   1.000
_cell.angle_alpha   90.00
_cell.angle_beta   90.00
_cell.angle_gamma   90.00
#
_symmetry.space_group_name_H-M   'P 1'
#
loop_
_entity.id
_entity.type
_entity.pdbx_description
1 polymer ?
#
loop_
_entity_poly.entity_id
_entity_poly.type
_entity_poly.pdbx_seq_one_letter_code
_entity_poly.pdbx_strand_id
1 'polypeptide(L)'
;MEIRNLANYRIQVGDKSIAPNASVSMPYDDYLSIAMGDDLSALPISVSAYESGLRHASVADFGAKGDGIADDTLAIQSAIDYVEGFGGGIVEFSIGVYVVTRIVVSGNVSLEGQSKEHTVLKQKAGEYSAILSVSGSRSGIYRMTLRGNHG
;
A
#
# COMPACT_ATOMS: atom_id res chain seq x y z
N MET A 1 6.14 -5.22 -10.35
CA MET A 1 5.51 -5.68 -11.60
C MET A 1 6.34 -6.74 -12.27
N GLU A 2 5.72 -7.74 -12.80
CA GLU A 2 6.36 -8.75 -13.64
C GLU A 2 5.85 -8.61 -15.07
N ILE A 3 6.78 -8.52 -16.02
CA ILE A 3 6.48 -8.47 -17.46
C ILE A 3 6.99 -9.76 -18.08
N ARG A 4 6.11 -10.52 -18.72
CA ARG A 4 6.44 -11.75 -19.42
C ARG A 4 6.35 -11.53 -20.92
N ASN A 5 7.39 -11.94 -21.63
CA ASN A 5 7.40 -12.00 -23.09
C ASN A 5 6.63 -13.23 -23.56
N LEU A 6 5.56 -13.05 -24.32
CA LEU A 6 4.74 -14.12 -24.90
C LEU A 6 5.16 -14.48 -26.32
N ALA A 7 6.12 -13.74 -26.90
CA ALA A 7 6.61 -14.00 -28.24
C ALA A 7 7.66 -15.12 -28.26
N ASN A 8 7.92 -15.64 -29.44
CA ASN A 8 9.01 -16.58 -29.71
C ASN A 8 10.32 -15.89 -30.13
N TYR A 9 10.38 -14.58 -29.97
CA TYR A 9 11.54 -13.73 -30.23
C TYR A 9 11.80 -12.79 -29.06
N ARG A 10 13.00 -12.21 -29.00
CA ARG A 10 13.37 -11.26 -27.96
C ARG A 10 12.65 -9.93 -28.15
N ILE A 11 12.11 -9.38 -27.10
CA ILE A 11 11.46 -8.06 -27.10
C ILE A 11 12.22 -7.07 -26.21
N GLN A 12 12.03 -5.79 -26.51
CA GLN A 12 12.56 -4.69 -25.72
C GLN A 12 11.42 -3.96 -25.01
N VAL A 13 11.58 -3.75 -23.71
CA VAL A 13 10.65 -2.97 -22.89
C VAL A 13 11.47 -1.94 -22.12
N GLY A 14 11.46 -0.70 -22.57
CA GLY A 14 12.35 0.33 -22.05
C GLY A 14 13.82 -0.05 -22.26
N ASP A 15 14.61 -0.08 -21.20
CA ASP A 15 16.00 -0.51 -21.17
C ASP A 15 16.17 -2.04 -20.98
N LYS A 16 15.08 -2.76 -20.81
CA LYS A 16 15.08 -4.20 -20.54
C LYS A 16 14.87 -5.01 -21.82
N SER A 17 15.74 -5.98 -22.03
CA SER A 17 15.62 -6.96 -23.11
C SER A 17 15.17 -8.30 -22.56
N ILE A 18 13.99 -8.77 -23.00
CA ILE A 18 13.36 -9.96 -22.46
C ILE A 18 13.41 -11.10 -23.51
N ALA A 19 14.05 -12.19 -23.16
CA ALA A 19 14.15 -13.38 -24.02
C ALA A 19 12.75 -14.01 -24.26
N PRO A 20 12.59 -14.84 -25.30
CA PRO A 20 11.34 -15.54 -25.55
C PRO A 20 10.85 -16.32 -24.35
N ASN A 21 9.58 -16.19 -24.00
CA ASN A 21 8.93 -16.86 -22.85
C ASN A 21 9.56 -16.57 -21.48
N ALA A 22 10.48 -15.60 -21.39
CA ALA A 22 11.07 -15.16 -20.13
C ALA A 22 10.27 -14.01 -19.50
N SER A 23 10.55 -13.78 -18.24
CA SER A 23 9.96 -12.67 -17.47
C SER A 23 11.05 -11.79 -16.89
N VAL A 24 10.72 -10.51 -16.66
CA VAL A 24 11.55 -9.57 -15.92
C VAL A 24 10.71 -8.92 -14.82
N SER A 25 11.30 -8.81 -13.66
CA SER A 25 10.71 -8.08 -12.53
C SER A 25 11.25 -6.65 -12.48
N MET A 26 10.39 -5.70 -12.18
CA MET A 26 10.79 -4.31 -11.97
C MET A 26 9.90 -3.62 -10.93
N PRO A 27 10.41 -2.59 -10.24
CA PRO A 27 9.57 -1.72 -9.42
C PRO A 27 8.42 -1.10 -10.22
N TYR A 28 7.32 -0.80 -9.54
CA TYR A 28 6.14 -0.24 -10.20
C TYR A 28 6.42 1.14 -10.81
N ASP A 29 7.21 1.96 -10.14
CA ASP A 29 7.58 3.29 -10.65
C ASP A 29 8.39 3.21 -11.94
N ASP A 30 9.29 2.23 -12.04
CA ASP A 30 10.04 1.96 -13.27
C ASP A 30 9.12 1.52 -14.40
N TYR A 31 8.16 0.63 -14.09
CA TYR A 31 7.13 0.20 -15.04
C TYR A 31 6.27 1.38 -15.52
N LEU A 32 5.81 2.25 -14.61
CA LEU A 32 5.04 3.43 -14.98
C LEU A 32 5.82 4.37 -15.89
N SER A 33 7.10 4.60 -15.61
CA SER A 33 7.97 5.45 -16.43
C SER A 33 8.07 4.92 -17.86
N ILE A 34 8.18 3.62 -18.03
CA ILE A 34 8.21 2.95 -19.34
C ILE A 34 6.82 3.03 -20.00
N ALA A 35 5.76 2.71 -19.28
CA ALA A 35 4.40 2.67 -19.81
C ALA A 35 3.89 4.07 -20.24
N MET A 36 4.37 5.13 -19.60
CA MET A 36 4.05 6.51 -19.99
C MET A 36 4.87 7.01 -21.19
N GLY A 37 6.03 6.43 -21.42
CA GLY A 37 6.93 6.79 -22.53
C GLY A 37 6.71 5.97 -23.81
N ASP A 38 6.33 4.71 -23.66
CA ASP A 38 6.18 3.75 -24.74
C ASP A 38 4.76 3.15 -24.78
N ASP A 39 4.24 2.94 -25.99
CA ASP A 39 2.99 2.21 -26.15
C ASP A 39 3.23 0.71 -26.03
N LEU A 40 3.03 0.16 -24.84
CA LEU A 40 3.21 -1.26 -24.57
C LEU A 40 2.06 -2.13 -25.07
N SER A 41 0.94 -1.53 -25.50
CA SER A 41 -0.25 -2.27 -25.93
C SER A 41 -0.03 -3.10 -27.21
N ALA A 42 0.91 -2.70 -28.04
CA ALA A 42 1.26 -3.40 -29.28
C ALA A 42 2.26 -4.57 -29.06
N LEU A 43 2.82 -4.72 -27.86
CA LEU A 43 3.80 -5.76 -27.57
C LEU A 43 3.13 -7.07 -27.11
N PRO A 44 3.65 -8.23 -27.52
CA PRO A 44 3.14 -9.51 -27.07
C PRO A 44 3.67 -9.82 -25.65
N ILE A 45 3.19 -9.06 -24.69
CA ILE A 45 3.57 -9.20 -23.25
C ILE A 45 2.35 -9.42 -22.39
N SER A 46 2.54 -10.13 -21.28
CA SER A 46 1.61 -10.07 -20.15
C SER A 46 2.27 -9.31 -19.00
N VAL A 47 1.49 -8.47 -18.38
CA VAL A 47 1.91 -7.72 -17.20
C VAL A 47 1.09 -8.19 -16.03
N SER A 48 1.78 -8.68 -15.00
CA SER A 48 1.14 -9.07 -13.75
C SER A 48 1.76 -8.31 -12.58
N ALA A 49 0.92 -7.82 -11.70
CA ALA A 49 1.37 -7.49 -10.37
C ALA A 49 1.83 -8.80 -9.72
N TYR A 50 2.87 -8.73 -8.90
CA TYR A 50 3.39 -9.93 -8.23
C TYR A 50 2.26 -10.71 -7.57
N GLU A 51 2.03 -11.94 -8.03
CA GLU A 51 0.99 -12.81 -7.46
C GLU A 51 1.33 -13.31 -6.06
N SER A 52 2.56 -13.19 -5.63
CA SER A 52 3.04 -13.78 -4.38
C SER A 52 3.13 -12.81 -3.21
N GLY A 53 2.73 -11.58 -3.37
CA GLY A 53 2.88 -10.61 -2.30
C GLY A 53 1.67 -9.69 -2.16
N LEU A 54 0.89 -9.89 -1.12
CA LEU A 54 0.17 -8.78 -0.53
C LEU A 54 1.16 -7.62 -0.44
N ARG A 55 0.83 -6.48 -1.01
CA ARG A 55 1.67 -5.29 -0.86
C ARG A 55 1.78 -4.96 0.62
N HIS A 56 3.00 -4.75 1.06
CA HIS A 56 3.29 -4.28 2.40
C HIS A 56 3.77 -2.85 2.33
N ALA A 57 3.21 -2.00 3.17
CA ALA A 57 3.66 -0.64 3.35
C ALA A 57 3.77 -0.35 4.85
N SER A 58 4.90 0.15 5.30
CA SER A 58 5.03 0.64 6.67
C SER A 58 4.61 2.10 6.74
N VAL A 59 3.77 2.44 7.71
CA VAL A 59 3.36 3.84 7.90
C VAL A 59 4.55 4.76 8.21
N ALA A 60 5.62 4.22 8.77
CA ALA A 60 6.86 4.95 9.03
C ALA A 60 7.54 5.43 7.74
N ASP A 61 7.47 4.65 6.66
CA ASP A 61 8.03 5.02 5.35
C ASP A 61 7.31 6.21 4.73
N PHE A 62 6.08 6.48 5.16
CA PHE A 62 5.27 7.63 4.75
C PHE A 62 5.34 8.80 5.73
N GLY A 63 6.16 8.71 6.76
CA GLY A 63 6.43 9.78 7.70
C GLY A 63 5.62 9.74 9.00
N ALA A 64 4.89 8.67 9.27
CA ALA A 64 4.20 8.50 10.55
C ALA A 64 5.21 8.37 11.70
N LYS A 65 4.97 9.08 12.79
CA LYS A 65 5.89 9.13 13.93
C LYS A 65 5.51 8.17 15.04
N GLY A 66 4.23 7.99 15.31
CA GLY A 66 3.75 7.14 16.39
C GLY A 66 4.18 7.59 17.77
N ASP A 67 4.43 8.89 17.95
CA ASP A 67 4.94 9.51 19.19
C ASP A 67 3.82 9.97 20.14
N GLY A 68 2.57 9.82 19.76
CA GLY A 68 1.40 10.24 20.53
C GLY A 68 1.12 11.75 20.50
N ILE A 69 1.87 12.52 19.73
CA ILE A 69 1.82 13.99 19.64
C ILE A 69 1.54 14.44 18.22
N ALA A 70 2.35 14.00 17.25
CA ALA A 70 2.19 14.36 15.85
C ALA A 70 0.89 13.80 15.27
N ASP A 71 0.28 14.57 14.39
CA ASP A 71 -0.87 14.11 13.60
C ASP A 71 -0.36 13.24 12.45
N ASP A 72 -0.57 11.94 12.57
CA ASP A 72 -0.11 10.93 11.61
C ASP A 72 -1.16 10.61 10.53
N THR A 73 -2.28 11.32 10.48
CA THR A 73 -3.41 11.05 9.58
C THR A 73 -2.97 10.96 8.12
N LEU A 74 -2.25 11.97 7.63
CA LEU A 74 -1.83 12.03 6.23
C LEU A 74 -0.83 10.94 5.87
N ALA A 75 0.12 10.66 6.76
CA ALA A 75 1.12 9.62 6.55
C ALA A 75 0.46 8.23 6.46
N ILE A 76 -0.44 7.93 7.38
CA ILE A 76 -1.18 6.67 7.41
C ILE A 76 -2.10 6.55 6.19
N GLN A 77 -2.84 7.62 5.85
CA GLN A 77 -3.70 7.61 4.67
C GLN A 77 -2.90 7.41 3.39
N SER A 78 -1.73 8.03 3.26
CA SER A 78 -0.84 7.84 2.10
C SER A 78 -0.35 6.40 1.98
N ALA A 79 -0.03 5.74 3.09
CA ALA A 79 0.34 4.32 3.07
C ALA A 79 -0.83 3.43 2.63
N ILE A 80 -2.04 3.74 3.08
CA ILE A 80 -3.27 3.02 2.69
C ILE A 80 -3.55 3.23 1.20
N ASP A 81 -3.54 4.46 0.72
CA ASP A 81 -3.80 4.81 -0.68
C ASP A 81 -2.78 4.17 -1.61
N TYR A 82 -1.51 4.10 -1.18
CA TYR A 82 -0.46 3.41 -1.91
C TYR A 82 -0.79 1.92 -2.08
N VAL A 83 -1.16 1.23 -1.02
CA VAL A 83 -1.51 -0.20 -1.05
C VAL A 83 -2.80 -0.44 -1.84
N GLU A 84 -3.80 0.43 -1.69
CA GLU A 84 -5.06 0.38 -2.46
C GLU A 84 -4.82 0.51 -3.96
N GLY A 85 -3.87 1.34 -4.37
CA GLY A 85 -3.49 1.53 -5.77
C GLY A 85 -2.98 0.25 -6.45
N PHE A 86 -2.52 -0.73 -5.67
CA PHE A 86 -2.12 -2.06 -6.16
C PHE A 86 -3.22 -3.13 -6.01
N GLY A 87 -4.43 -2.74 -5.65
CA GLY A 87 -5.54 -3.67 -5.46
C GLY A 87 -5.66 -4.24 -4.05
N GLY A 88 -4.84 -3.77 -3.12
CA GLY A 88 -4.89 -4.14 -1.71
C GLY A 88 -3.57 -4.68 -1.16
N GLY A 89 -3.56 -4.97 0.13
CA GLY A 89 -2.40 -5.49 0.82
C GLY A 89 -2.42 -5.20 2.32
N ILE A 90 -1.25 -5.02 2.90
CA ILE A 90 -1.07 -4.83 4.35
C ILE A 90 -0.36 -3.51 4.60
N VAL A 91 -0.92 -2.72 5.52
CA VAL A 91 -0.29 -1.52 6.07
C VAL A 91 0.16 -1.84 7.49
N GLU A 92 1.46 -1.78 7.71
CA GLU A 92 2.11 -2.18 8.95
C GLU A 92 2.38 -0.98 9.86
N PHE A 93 2.10 -1.19 11.14
CA PHE A 93 2.33 -0.22 12.21
C PHE A 93 3.31 -0.78 13.22
N SER A 94 4.38 -0.06 13.47
CA SER A 94 5.29 -0.35 14.59
C SER A 94 4.60 -0.08 15.92
N ILE A 95 5.26 -0.46 17.01
CA ILE A 95 4.87 -0.04 18.36
C ILE A 95 4.86 1.49 18.41
N GLY A 96 3.78 2.08 18.89
CA GLY A 96 3.62 3.53 19.01
C GLY A 96 2.18 3.96 19.18
N VAL A 97 2.00 5.24 19.46
CA VAL A 97 0.69 5.89 19.54
C VAL A 97 0.54 6.86 18.38
N TYR A 98 -0.29 6.50 17.43
CA TYR A 98 -0.54 7.27 16.23
C TYR A 98 -1.78 8.15 16.41
N VAL A 99 -1.60 9.47 16.44
CA VAL A 99 -2.70 10.41 16.58
C VAL A 99 -3.32 10.68 15.22
N VAL A 100 -4.62 10.44 15.08
CA VAL A 100 -5.34 10.57 13.82
C VAL A 100 -6.67 11.29 13.99
N THR A 101 -7.11 11.98 12.96
CA THR A 101 -8.46 12.54 12.88
C THR A 101 -9.44 11.49 12.38
N ARG A 102 -9.24 11.05 11.16
CA ARG A 102 -10.04 10.00 10.51
C ARG A 102 -9.21 9.29 9.45
N ILE A 103 -9.29 7.97 9.43
CA ILE A 103 -8.67 7.10 8.43
C ILE A 103 -9.78 6.44 7.60
N VAL A 104 -9.60 6.39 6.29
CA VAL A 104 -10.53 5.74 5.36
C VAL A 104 -9.82 4.59 4.66
N VAL A 105 -10.44 3.42 4.69
CA VAL A 105 -10.00 2.21 3.98
C VAL A 105 -11.11 1.81 3.02
N SER A 106 -10.89 1.99 1.73
CA SER A 106 -11.88 1.72 0.69
C SER A 106 -11.56 0.48 -0.14
N GLY A 107 -10.31 0.05 -0.17
CA GLY A 107 -9.86 -1.14 -0.88
C GLY A 107 -9.67 -2.36 0.03
N ASN A 108 -9.05 -3.38 -0.49
CA ASN A 108 -8.76 -4.64 0.21
C ASN A 108 -7.49 -4.50 1.05
N VAL A 109 -7.52 -3.67 2.09
CA VAL A 109 -6.36 -3.34 2.92
C VAL A 109 -6.55 -3.83 4.34
N SER A 110 -5.54 -4.51 4.86
CA SER A 110 -5.45 -4.89 6.26
C SER A 110 -4.49 -3.95 6.99
N LEU A 111 -4.92 -3.42 8.11
CA LEU A 111 -4.08 -2.65 9.01
C LEU A 111 -3.52 -3.60 10.07
N GLU A 112 -2.22 -3.72 10.17
CA GLU A 112 -1.56 -4.69 11.04
C GLU A 112 -0.58 -4.01 12.00
N GLY A 113 -0.89 -4.06 13.28
CA GLY A 113 -0.01 -3.58 14.35
C GLY A 113 1.00 -4.62 14.78
N GLN A 114 2.11 -4.18 15.28
CA GLN A 114 3.14 -5.05 15.83
C GLN A 114 2.73 -5.65 17.18
N SER A 115 1.94 -4.93 17.97
CA SER A 115 1.44 -5.37 19.27
C SER A 115 0.08 -4.78 19.56
N LYS A 116 -0.86 -5.62 20.00
CA LYS A 116 -2.21 -5.17 20.36
C LYS A 116 -2.20 -4.10 21.47
N GLU A 117 -1.32 -4.29 22.45
CA GLU A 117 -1.25 -3.42 23.62
C GLU A 117 -0.46 -2.13 23.35
N HIS A 118 0.49 -2.17 22.44
CA HIS A 118 1.49 -1.11 22.25
C HIS A 118 1.38 -0.41 20.90
N THR A 119 0.55 -0.89 19.99
CA THR A 119 0.21 -0.20 18.74
C THR A 119 -1.18 0.39 18.87
N VAL A 120 -1.26 1.70 18.99
CA VAL A 120 -2.52 2.41 19.30
C VAL A 120 -2.80 3.46 18.24
N LEU A 121 -3.97 3.38 17.61
CA LEU A 121 -4.56 4.50 16.87
C LEU A 121 -5.40 5.32 17.84
N LYS A 122 -4.98 6.54 18.11
CA LYS A 122 -5.63 7.46 19.03
C LYS A 122 -6.30 8.59 18.28
N GLN A 123 -7.57 8.82 18.55
CA GLN A 123 -8.27 9.96 17.97
C GLN A 123 -7.72 11.27 18.51
N LYS A 124 -7.52 12.23 17.61
CA LYS A 124 -7.08 13.58 17.97
C LYS A 124 -8.11 14.26 18.87
N ALA A 125 -7.63 14.98 19.88
CA ALA A 125 -8.48 15.72 20.80
C ALA A 125 -9.37 16.74 20.05
N GLY A 126 -10.64 16.79 20.41
CA GLY A 126 -11.62 17.67 19.76
C GLY A 126 -12.29 17.09 18.50
N GLU A 127 -11.87 15.92 18.05
CA GLU A 127 -12.53 15.21 16.95
C GLU A 127 -13.61 14.27 17.49
N TYR A 128 -14.77 14.29 16.83
CA TYR A 128 -15.93 13.47 17.22
C TYR A 128 -16.43 12.58 16.07
N SER A 129 -15.70 12.54 14.97
CA SER A 129 -15.98 11.64 13.85
C SER A 129 -15.49 10.21 14.13
N ALA A 130 -15.88 9.27 13.29
CA ALA A 130 -15.33 7.92 13.38
C ALA A 130 -13.81 7.95 13.10
N ILE A 131 -13.03 7.37 13.99
CA ILE A 131 -11.56 7.27 13.85
C ILE A 131 -11.17 6.47 12.59
N LEU A 132 -12.00 5.49 12.22
CA LEU A 132 -11.76 4.62 11.08
C LEU A 132 -13.07 4.34 10.35
N SER A 133 -13.04 4.46 9.03
CA SER A 133 -14.12 4.09 8.12
C SER A 133 -13.61 3.02 7.17
N VAL A 134 -14.22 1.86 7.18
CA VAL A 134 -13.85 0.71 6.34
C VAL A 134 -15.02 0.38 5.44
N SER A 135 -14.83 0.47 4.13
CA SER A 135 -15.84 0.12 3.13
C SER A 135 -15.40 -0.98 2.16
N GLY A 136 -14.12 -1.35 2.20
CA GLY A 136 -13.57 -2.40 1.34
C GLY A 136 -13.94 -3.80 1.78
N SER A 137 -14.16 -4.69 0.81
CA SER A 137 -14.22 -6.12 1.07
C SER A 137 -12.83 -6.65 1.44
N ARG A 138 -12.75 -7.63 2.34
CA ARG A 138 -11.49 -8.23 2.79
C ARG A 138 -10.53 -7.25 3.49
N SER A 139 -11.07 -6.19 4.07
CA SER A 139 -10.30 -5.29 4.92
C SER A 139 -10.39 -5.74 6.36
N GLY A 140 -9.35 -5.50 7.13
CA GLY A 140 -9.32 -5.89 8.54
C GLY A 140 -8.34 -5.06 9.36
N ILE A 141 -8.45 -5.21 10.66
CA ILE A 141 -7.58 -4.57 11.63
C ILE A 141 -7.08 -5.66 12.56
N TYR A 142 -5.78 -5.76 12.68
CA TYR A 142 -5.12 -6.82 13.43
C TYR A 142 -4.06 -6.27 14.38
N ARG A 143 -4.01 -6.82 15.57
CA ARG A 143 -2.95 -6.56 16.56
C ARG A 143 -2.71 -5.07 16.86
N MET A 144 -3.80 -4.29 17.00
CA MET A 144 -3.74 -2.89 17.41
C MET A 144 -4.95 -2.50 18.25
N THR A 145 -4.83 -1.40 18.95
CA THR A 145 -5.89 -0.80 19.76
C THR A 145 -6.39 0.47 19.11
N LEU A 146 -7.69 0.64 19.03
CA LEU A 146 -8.34 1.88 18.63
C LEU A 146 -8.81 2.61 19.88
N ARG A 147 -8.41 3.88 20.03
CA ARG A 147 -8.78 4.72 21.16
C ARG A 147 -9.47 5.99 20.66
N GLY A 148 -10.80 6.02 20.77
CA GLY A 148 -11.60 7.20 20.49
C GLY A 148 -11.56 8.23 21.62
N ASN A 149 -12.01 9.44 21.32
CA ASN A 149 -12.27 10.44 22.35
C ASN A 149 -13.58 10.11 23.07
N HIS A 150 -13.51 10.04 24.38
CA HIS A 150 -14.71 10.07 25.22
C HIS A 150 -14.95 11.54 25.58
N GLY A 151 -16.02 12.05 25.05
CA GLY A 151 -16.48 13.40 25.40
C GLY A 151 -16.94 13.49 26.86
#